data_12a84b21d99d1e94f2f8c07f0caec901
#
_entry.id   12a84b21d99d1e94f2f8c07f0caec901
#
_cell.length_a   1.000
_cell.length_b   1.000
_cell.length_c   1.000
_cell.angle_alpha   90.00
_cell.angle_beta   90.00
_cell.angle_gamma   90.00
#
_symmetry.space_group_name_H-M   'P 1'
#
loop_
_entity.id
_entity.type
_entity.pdbx_description
1 polymer ?
#
loop_
_entity_poly.entity_id
_entity_poly.type
_entity_poly.pdbx_seq_one_letter_code
_entity_poly.pdbx_strand_id
1 'polypeptide(L)'
;TQDTTAAETEATTEATTEATTPAPEPLVMLDSMQSFVNDNADTAGWITVGGTTIDNIVMQTDNNEYYLDHDFYGNYSQPGTVFADFRCVVNDYDFNQSDNIVLYGHNQANGAMFGTLQKYKITKQNTKKFDFYLQHPTFTFSNLYEEYTYKIIALFVCEVEPEQTTDGNVFDYHNYIRFGSKERTYEEFISSVEERSEIITGVDVQEGDKFMTLSTCSNEFEPSRFVVIGRRVRDGESPEVDTSLAKLNPDAKEPDWN
;
A
#
# COMPACT_ATOMS: atom_id res chain seq x y z
N THR A 1 -31.02 -69.11 -39.12
CA THR A 1 -32.00 -68.08 -38.77
C THR A 1 -31.86 -67.73 -37.30
N GLN A 2 -31.16 -66.65 -36.97
CA GLN A 2 -31.33 -65.84 -35.74
C GLN A 2 -30.92 -64.42 -36.11
N ASP A 3 -31.92 -63.60 -36.00
CA ASP A 3 -31.89 -62.16 -36.18
C ASP A 3 -31.27 -61.52 -34.92
N THR A 4 -30.31 -60.64 -35.09
CA THR A 4 -29.73 -59.90 -33.97
C THR A 4 -29.79 -58.42 -34.32
N THR A 5 -30.80 -57.76 -33.75
CA THR A 5 -31.06 -56.34 -33.83
C THR A 5 -29.97 -55.59 -32.97
N ALA A 6 -29.20 -54.72 -33.61
CA ALA A 6 -28.29 -53.82 -32.96
C ALA A 6 -29.06 -52.56 -32.52
N ALA A 7 -28.98 -52.22 -31.24
CA ALA A 7 -29.51 -50.98 -30.69
C ALA A 7 -28.45 -49.87 -30.85
N GLU A 8 -28.80 -48.84 -31.61
CA GLU A 8 -28.04 -47.58 -31.66
C GLU A 8 -28.26 -46.77 -30.38
N THR A 9 -27.17 -46.47 -29.71
CA THR A 9 -27.19 -45.54 -28.54
C THR A 9 -26.85 -44.17 -29.06
N GLU A 10 -27.84 -43.31 -29.14
CA GLU A 10 -27.63 -41.86 -29.38
C GLU A 10 -26.91 -41.23 -28.19
N ALA A 11 -25.71 -40.73 -28.41
CA ALA A 11 -24.97 -39.90 -27.46
C ALA A 11 -25.47 -38.46 -27.56
N THR A 12 -26.23 -38.03 -26.56
CA THR A 12 -26.63 -36.62 -26.38
C THR A 12 -25.42 -35.82 -25.91
N THR A 13 -24.86 -35.00 -26.82
CA THR A 13 -23.81 -34.03 -26.46
C THR A 13 -24.47 -32.83 -25.81
N GLU A 14 -24.38 -32.71 -24.48
CA GLU A 14 -24.75 -31.49 -23.79
C GLU A 14 -23.71 -30.41 -24.15
N ALA A 15 -24.17 -29.37 -24.84
CA ALA A 15 -23.37 -28.17 -25.09
C ALA A 15 -23.26 -27.38 -23.79
N THR A 16 -22.09 -27.39 -23.15
CA THR A 16 -21.76 -26.52 -22.02
C THR A 16 -21.67 -25.09 -22.57
N THR A 17 -22.68 -24.29 -22.28
CA THR A 17 -22.65 -22.84 -22.55
C THR A 17 -21.69 -22.21 -21.57
N GLU A 18 -20.47 -21.86 -22.01
CA GLU A 18 -19.57 -21.02 -21.24
C GLU A 18 -20.28 -19.69 -20.98
N ALA A 19 -20.50 -19.38 -19.69
CA ALA A 19 -21.00 -18.09 -19.27
C ALA A 19 -19.92 -17.05 -19.55
N THR A 20 -20.12 -16.24 -20.59
CA THR A 20 -19.23 -15.11 -20.92
C THR A 20 -19.41 -14.07 -19.81
N THR A 21 -18.39 -13.90 -18.97
CA THR A 21 -18.36 -12.79 -18.01
C THR A 21 -18.44 -11.48 -18.81
N PRO A 22 -19.39 -10.59 -18.52
CA PRO A 22 -19.46 -9.31 -19.21
C PRO A 22 -18.16 -8.53 -19.04
N ALA A 23 -17.77 -7.77 -20.06
CA ALA A 23 -16.63 -6.88 -19.96
C ALA A 23 -16.86 -5.85 -18.83
N PRO A 24 -15.82 -5.49 -18.07
CA PRO A 24 -15.96 -4.49 -17.02
C PRO A 24 -16.41 -3.15 -17.60
N GLU A 25 -17.21 -2.39 -16.84
CA GLU A 25 -17.61 -1.03 -17.23
C GLU A 25 -16.38 -0.14 -17.36
N PRO A 26 -16.37 0.83 -18.30
CA PRO A 26 -15.25 1.75 -18.48
C PRO A 26 -14.98 2.56 -17.21
N LEU A 27 -13.70 2.71 -16.86
CA LEU A 27 -13.28 3.59 -15.78
C LEU A 27 -13.62 5.05 -16.12
N VAL A 28 -14.26 5.75 -15.18
CA VAL A 28 -14.62 7.16 -15.31
C VAL A 28 -13.77 7.98 -14.35
N MET A 29 -12.99 8.92 -14.90
CA MET A 29 -12.12 9.76 -14.07
C MET A 29 -12.94 10.63 -13.12
N LEU A 30 -12.47 10.75 -11.87
CA LEU A 30 -13.05 11.64 -10.88
C LEU A 30 -12.92 13.11 -11.33
N ASP A 31 -13.99 13.89 -11.21
CA ASP A 31 -13.99 15.32 -11.55
C ASP A 31 -12.88 16.08 -10.79
N SER A 32 -12.60 15.68 -9.54
CA SER A 32 -11.55 16.26 -8.71
C SER A 32 -10.14 16.04 -9.27
N MET A 33 -9.92 15.01 -10.08
CA MET A 33 -8.61 14.67 -10.67
C MET A 33 -8.40 15.26 -12.05
N GLN A 34 -9.48 15.63 -12.75
CA GLN A 34 -9.44 16.04 -14.15
C GLN A 34 -8.50 17.23 -14.41
N SER A 35 -8.52 18.25 -13.54
CA SER A 35 -7.65 19.44 -13.72
C SER A 35 -6.18 19.10 -13.51
N PHE A 36 -5.86 18.25 -12.52
CA PHE A 36 -4.49 17.84 -12.24
C PHE A 36 -3.89 17.03 -13.38
N VAL A 37 -4.66 16.07 -13.93
CA VAL A 37 -4.20 15.26 -15.08
C VAL A 37 -4.03 16.12 -16.33
N ASN A 38 -4.88 17.13 -16.55
CA ASN A 38 -4.74 18.06 -17.67
C ASN A 38 -3.47 18.93 -17.54
N ASP A 39 -3.12 19.32 -16.32
CA ASP A 39 -1.93 20.14 -16.06
C ASP A 39 -0.64 19.30 -16.04
N ASN A 40 -0.70 18.07 -15.53
CA ASN A 40 0.42 17.13 -15.55
C ASN A 40 -0.09 15.66 -15.64
N ALA A 41 0.23 15.01 -16.75
CA ALA A 41 -0.18 13.64 -17.06
C ALA A 41 0.44 12.58 -16.11
N ASP A 42 1.50 12.92 -15.37
CA ASP A 42 2.11 12.05 -14.35
C ASP A 42 1.29 11.98 -13.06
N THR A 43 0.14 12.67 -12.99
CA THR A 43 -0.76 12.60 -11.84
C THR A 43 -1.27 11.18 -11.64
N ALA A 44 -0.97 10.60 -10.48
CA ALA A 44 -1.40 9.24 -10.10
C ALA A 44 -2.55 9.22 -9.09
N GLY A 45 -2.71 10.28 -8.28
CA GLY A 45 -3.76 10.33 -7.28
C GLY A 45 -3.56 11.41 -6.22
N TRP A 46 -4.25 11.25 -5.08
CA TRP A 46 -4.21 12.17 -3.95
C TRP A 46 -4.22 11.40 -2.63
N ILE A 47 -3.29 11.73 -1.72
CA ILE A 47 -3.17 11.10 -0.38
C ILE A 47 -3.53 12.09 0.71
N THR A 48 -4.39 11.68 1.66
CA THR A 48 -4.71 12.45 2.86
C THR A 48 -4.54 11.59 4.10
N VAL A 49 -3.80 12.11 5.10
CA VAL A 49 -3.59 11.43 6.38
C VAL A 49 -4.09 12.34 7.50
N GLY A 50 -5.17 11.94 8.16
CA GLY A 50 -5.84 12.71 9.19
C GLY A 50 -4.90 13.09 10.34
N GLY A 51 -5.07 14.30 10.91
CA GLY A 51 -4.24 14.80 12.01
C GLY A 51 -2.82 15.20 11.62
N THR A 52 -2.45 15.09 10.34
CA THR A 52 -1.14 15.49 9.79
C THR A 52 -1.30 16.64 8.80
N THR A 53 -0.20 17.07 8.19
CA THR A 53 -0.20 18.01 7.05
C THR A 53 -0.14 17.28 5.71
N ILE A 54 -0.26 15.95 5.70
CA ILE A 54 -0.24 15.15 4.49
C ILE A 54 -1.61 15.27 3.84
N ASP A 55 -1.67 16.08 2.80
CA ASP A 55 -2.80 16.34 1.93
C ASP A 55 -2.21 16.71 0.57
N ASN A 56 -1.73 15.69 -0.16
CA ASN A 56 -0.80 15.85 -1.27
C ASN A 56 -1.27 15.13 -2.53
N ILE A 57 -1.01 15.79 -3.66
CA ILE A 57 -1.02 15.11 -4.94
C ILE A 57 0.08 14.03 -4.96
N VAL A 58 -0.22 12.92 -5.62
CA VAL A 58 0.72 11.80 -5.82
C VAL A 58 1.03 11.71 -7.30
N MET A 59 2.32 11.71 -7.62
CA MET A 59 2.85 11.63 -8.98
C MET A 59 3.35 10.23 -9.28
N GLN A 60 3.51 9.88 -10.56
CA GLN A 60 4.17 8.65 -10.97
C GLN A 60 4.79 8.82 -12.36
N THR A 61 6.08 8.48 -12.49
CA THR A 61 6.79 8.42 -13.78
C THR A 61 7.27 6.98 -14.05
N ASP A 62 8.18 6.83 -14.99
CA ASP A 62 8.84 5.57 -15.32
C ASP A 62 10.07 5.26 -14.42
N ASN A 63 10.32 6.06 -13.38
CA ASN A 63 11.42 5.90 -12.43
C ASN A 63 11.06 6.45 -11.04
N ASN A 64 11.89 6.14 -10.03
CA ASN A 64 11.72 6.61 -8.64
C ASN A 64 12.63 7.79 -8.27
N GLU A 65 13.19 8.50 -9.25
CA GLU A 65 14.20 9.55 -9.04
C GLU A 65 13.64 10.94 -9.32
N TYR A 66 12.81 11.10 -10.36
CA TYR A 66 12.40 12.39 -10.88
C TYR A 66 11.69 13.26 -9.83
N TYR A 67 10.69 12.71 -9.14
CA TYR A 67 9.93 13.46 -8.14
C TYR A 67 10.59 13.54 -6.75
N LEU A 68 11.81 13.03 -6.60
CA LEU A 68 12.62 13.30 -5.41
C LEU A 68 12.98 14.80 -5.30
N ASP A 69 13.15 15.48 -6.42
CA ASP A 69 13.59 16.89 -6.47
C ASP A 69 12.86 17.73 -7.53
N HIS A 70 11.65 17.32 -7.94
CA HIS A 70 10.79 18.10 -8.83
C HIS A 70 9.40 18.30 -8.24
N ASP A 71 8.84 19.50 -8.45
CA ASP A 71 7.47 19.82 -8.07
C ASP A 71 6.44 19.30 -9.10
N PHE A 72 5.16 19.51 -8.82
CA PHE A 72 4.04 19.14 -9.70
C PHE A 72 4.18 19.72 -11.12
N TYR A 73 4.79 20.89 -11.28
CA TYR A 73 4.98 21.55 -12.57
C TYR A 73 6.27 21.17 -13.29
N GLY A 74 7.03 20.22 -12.73
CA GLY A 74 8.31 19.77 -13.29
C GLY A 74 9.47 20.73 -13.05
N ASN A 75 9.35 21.69 -12.15
CA ASN A 75 10.45 22.56 -11.75
C ASN A 75 11.27 21.88 -10.66
N TYR A 76 12.58 22.18 -10.64
CA TYR A 76 13.43 21.74 -9.54
C TYR A 76 12.89 22.27 -8.19
N SER A 77 12.72 21.38 -7.24
CA SER A 77 12.18 21.66 -5.91
C SER A 77 12.79 20.69 -4.91
N GLN A 78 13.68 21.15 -4.02
CA GLN A 78 14.33 20.31 -3.04
C GLN A 78 13.40 19.42 -2.22
N PRO A 79 12.17 19.85 -1.83
CA PRO A 79 11.21 18.96 -1.17
C PRO A 79 10.64 17.86 -2.06
N GLY A 80 10.80 17.96 -3.37
CA GLY A 80 10.17 17.07 -4.33
C GLY A 80 8.65 17.08 -4.29
N THR A 81 8.04 15.98 -4.67
CA THR A 81 6.61 15.71 -4.58
C THR A 81 6.41 14.29 -4.07
N VAL A 82 5.28 13.98 -3.43
CA VAL A 82 4.92 12.59 -3.09
C VAL A 82 4.70 11.81 -4.38
N PHE A 83 5.26 10.61 -4.48
CA PHE A 83 5.15 9.80 -5.69
C PHE A 83 4.97 8.31 -5.40
N ALA A 84 4.34 7.61 -6.33
CA ALA A 84 4.19 6.17 -6.32
C ALA A 84 5.40 5.48 -6.98
N ASP A 85 5.79 4.33 -6.47
CA ASP A 85 6.82 3.49 -7.10
C ASP A 85 6.43 3.20 -8.56
N PHE A 86 7.39 3.42 -9.47
CA PHE A 86 7.14 3.30 -10.92
C PHE A 86 6.64 1.92 -11.36
N ARG A 87 6.88 0.88 -10.55
CA ARG A 87 6.44 -0.50 -10.81
C ARG A 87 4.99 -0.76 -10.40
N CYS A 88 4.39 0.15 -9.60
CA CYS A 88 3.02 0.01 -9.15
C CYS A 88 2.03 0.28 -10.29
N VAL A 89 1.00 -0.51 -10.37
CA VAL A 89 -0.20 -0.23 -11.17
C VAL A 89 -1.21 0.44 -10.24
N VAL A 90 -1.37 1.76 -10.38
CA VAL A 90 -2.23 2.60 -9.51
C VAL A 90 -3.58 2.85 -10.17
N ASN A 91 -3.58 3.21 -11.46
CA ASN A 91 -4.74 3.68 -12.21
C ASN A 91 -5.21 2.62 -13.21
N ASP A 92 -5.86 1.60 -12.71
CA ASP A 92 -6.45 0.52 -13.50
C ASP A 92 -7.64 -0.07 -12.74
N TYR A 93 -8.36 -1.01 -13.37
CA TYR A 93 -9.38 -1.80 -12.69
C TYR A 93 -8.81 -2.49 -11.45
N ASP A 94 -9.64 -2.65 -10.43
CA ASP A 94 -9.22 -3.18 -9.13
C ASP A 94 -8.43 -4.49 -9.22
N PHE A 95 -8.88 -5.41 -10.07
CA PHE A 95 -8.21 -6.70 -10.28
C PHE A 95 -6.81 -6.59 -10.94
N ASN A 96 -6.50 -5.45 -11.59
CA ASN A 96 -5.20 -5.16 -12.19
C ASN A 96 -4.31 -4.30 -11.30
N GLN A 97 -4.87 -3.59 -10.33
CA GLN A 97 -4.07 -2.77 -9.40
C GLN A 97 -3.05 -3.62 -8.64
N SER A 98 -1.94 -3.02 -8.28
CA SER A 98 -0.94 -3.66 -7.42
C SER A 98 -1.55 -4.15 -6.12
N ASP A 99 -1.02 -5.25 -5.57
CA ASP A 99 -1.47 -5.78 -4.27
C ASP A 99 -0.99 -4.88 -3.13
N ASN A 100 0.16 -4.24 -3.30
CA ASN A 100 0.67 -3.20 -2.40
C ASN A 100 1.18 -2.03 -3.25
N ILE A 101 0.57 -0.86 -3.09
CA ILE A 101 1.02 0.39 -3.72
C ILE A 101 2.00 1.05 -2.75
N VAL A 102 3.22 1.35 -3.21
CA VAL A 102 4.26 2.00 -2.41
C VAL A 102 4.33 3.47 -2.78
N LEU A 103 4.14 4.34 -1.79
CA LEU A 103 4.28 5.79 -1.92
C LEU A 103 5.52 6.27 -1.17
N TYR A 104 6.27 7.16 -1.81
CA TYR A 104 7.44 7.81 -1.26
C TYR A 104 7.20 9.31 -1.05
N GLY A 105 7.74 9.84 0.02
CA GLY A 105 7.74 11.28 0.30
C GLY A 105 8.88 11.65 1.24
N HIS A 106 9.51 12.79 1.02
CA HIS A 106 10.58 13.27 1.89
C HIS A 106 10.11 13.53 3.32
N ASN A 107 11.01 13.29 4.28
CA ASN A 107 10.85 13.70 5.67
C ASN A 107 11.35 15.14 5.84
N GLN A 108 10.50 16.10 5.52
CA GLN A 108 10.85 17.52 5.65
C GLN A 108 10.61 18.03 7.07
N ALA A 109 11.60 18.73 7.62
CA ALA A 109 11.52 19.28 8.99
C ALA A 109 10.38 20.29 9.18
N ASN A 110 9.95 20.98 8.13
CA ASN A 110 8.80 21.87 8.14
C ASN A 110 7.45 21.13 8.07
N GLY A 111 7.46 19.79 8.01
CA GLY A 111 6.29 18.96 7.94
C GLY A 111 5.72 18.76 6.53
N ALA A 112 6.37 19.28 5.48
CA ALA A 112 5.96 19.03 4.11
C ALA A 112 6.19 17.57 3.69
N MET A 113 5.56 17.16 2.61
CA MET A 113 5.55 15.79 2.09
C MET A 113 5.17 14.79 3.21
N PHE A 114 6.02 13.82 3.52
CA PHE A 114 5.79 12.85 4.60
C PHE A 114 6.45 13.24 5.94
N GLY A 115 6.87 14.51 6.10
CA GLY A 115 7.50 14.99 7.34
C GLY A 115 6.63 14.77 8.57
N THR A 116 5.31 14.97 8.49
CA THR A 116 4.41 14.75 9.63
C THR A 116 3.97 13.31 9.80
N LEU A 117 4.37 12.37 8.93
CA LEU A 117 4.19 10.94 9.15
C LEU A 117 4.92 10.50 10.43
N GLN A 118 5.97 11.21 10.81
CA GLN A 118 6.71 11.02 12.07
C GLN A 118 5.83 11.13 13.34
N LYS A 119 4.60 11.66 13.25
CA LYS A 119 3.64 11.65 14.37
C LYS A 119 3.22 10.22 14.76
N TYR A 120 3.29 9.28 13.84
CA TYR A 120 3.02 7.86 14.08
C TYR A 120 4.24 7.09 14.60
N LYS A 121 5.45 7.63 14.47
CA LYS A 121 6.67 6.89 14.79
C LYS A 121 6.80 6.62 16.29
N ILE A 122 6.43 5.40 16.67
CA ILE A 122 6.59 4.86 18.02
C ILE A 122 8.00 4.27 18.11
N THR A 123 8.63 4.40 19.25
CA THR A 123 9.88 3.73 19.60
C THR A 123 9.79 3.29 21.06
N LYS A 124 10.64 2.36 21.50
CA LYS A 124 10.70 1.93 22.91
C LYS A 124 10.91 3.10 23.87
N GLN A 125 11.58 4.17 23.42
CA GLN A 125 11.82 5.39 24.20
C GLN A 125 10.66 6.39 24.16
N ASN A 126 9.79 6.31 23.14
CA ASN A 126 8.67 7.24 22.96
C ASN A 126 7.38 6.52 22.52
N THR A 127 6.71 5.94 23.48
CA THR A 127 5.43 5.24 23.27
C THR A 127 4.23 6.17 23.24
N LYS A 128 4.38 7.48 23.59
CA LYS A 128 3.27 8.44 23.62
C LYS A 128 2.62 8.67 22.25
N LYS A 129 3.34 8.41 21.18
CA LYS A 129 2.80 8.53 19.83
C LYS A 129 1.77 7.43 19.49
N PHE A 130 1.63 6.42 20.33
CA PHE A 130 0.54 5.46 20.24
C PHE A 130 -0.84 6.14 20.34
N ASP A 131 -0.97 7.17 21.18
CA ASP A 131 -2.21 7.97 21.28
C ASP A 131 -2.58 8.64 19.95
N PHE A 132 -1.58 9.00 19.14
CA PHE A 132 -1.82 9.57 17.82
C PHE A 132 -2.45 8.54 16.88
N TYR A 133 -1.94 7.30 16.88
CA TYR A 133 -2.55 6.21 16.11
C TYR A 133 -3.98 5.95 16.57
N LEU A 134 -4.27 5.90 17.87
CA LEU A 134 -5.62 5.66 18.40
C LEU A 134 -6.65 6.71 17.91
N GLN A 135 -6.20 7.94 17.65
CA GLN A 135 -7.05 9.04 17.15
C GLN A 135 -7.13 9.08 15.62
N HIS A 136 -6.13 8.55 14.92
CA HIS A 136 -6.00 8.61 13.47
C HIS A 136 -5.59 7.24 12.89
N PRO A 137 -6.44 6.19 13.02
CA PRO A 137 -6.08 4.82 12.64
C PRO A 137 -6.25 4.54 11.13
N THR A 138 -6.58 5.56 10.33
CA THR A 138 -6.87 5.44 8.89
C THR A 138 -6.26 6.58 8.11
N PHE A 139 -6.10 6.36 6.80
CA PHE A 139 -5.83 7.40 5.81
C PHE A 139 -6.63 7.12 4.54
N THR A 140 -6.74 8.11 3.64
CA THR A 140 -7.44 7.98 2.36
C THR A 140 -6.47 8.18 1.21
N PHE A 141 -6.73 7.49 0.12
CA PHE A 141 -6.06 7.68 -1.15
C PHE A 141 -7.09 7.61 -2.27
N SER A 142 -7.15 8.67 -3.08
CA SER A 142 -7.90 8.64 -4.33
C SER A 142 -6.91 8.37 -5.46
N ASN A 143 -7.16 7.33 -6.25
CA ASN A 143 -6.54 7.24 -7.55
C ASN A 143 -7.30 8.14 -8.54
N LEU A 144 -7.11 8.00 -9.83
CA LEU A 144 -7.81 8.83 -10.80
C LEU A 144 -9.31 8.52 -10.92
N TYR A 145 -9.77 7.39 -10.41
CA TYR A 145 -11.12 6.87 -10.64
C TYR A 145 -11.94 6.64 -9.39
N GLU A 146 -11.29 6.33 -8.25
CA GLU A 146 -11.96 5.96 -7.00
C GLU A 146 -11.20 6.46 -5.79
N GLU A 147 -11.94 6.71 -4.70
CA GLU A 147 -11.38 7.01 -3.39
C GLU A 147 -11.43 5.77 -2.49
N TYR A 148 -10.32 5.46 -1.86
CA TYR A 148 -10.17 4.33 -0.96
C TYR A 148 -9.77 4.79 0.44
N THR A 149 -10.35 4.15 1.46
CA THR A 149 -9.88 4.25 2.84
C THR A 149 -8.98 3.07 3.17
N TYR A 150 -7.89 3.36 3.87
CA TYR A 150 -6.94 2.36 4.35
C TYR A 150 -6.93 2.36 5.87
N LYS A 151 -7.07 1.18 6.49
CA LYS A 151 -6.88 0.96 7.93
C LYS A 151 -5.41 0.67 8.18
N ILE A 152 -4.76 1.46 9.02
CA ILE A 152 -3.36 1.26 9.37
C ILE A 152 -3.22 -0.06 10.13
N ILE A 153 -2.35 -0.95 9.63
CA ILE A 153 -2.07 -2.27 10.20
C ILE A 153 -0.70 -2.35 10.84
N ALA A 154 0.26 -1.52 10.40
CA ALA A 154 1.62 -1.55 10.90
C ALA A 154 2.32 -0.20 10.84
N LEU A 155 3.22 0.02 11.80
CA LEU A 155 4.10 1.18 11.95
C LEU A 155 5.46 0.68 12.39
N PHE A 156 6.53 0.95 11.64
CA PHE A 156 7.88 0.52 12.03
C PHE A 156 8.98 1.34 11.38
N VAL A 157 10.15 1.35 11.99
CA VAL A 157 11.40 1.77 11.34
C VAL A 157 12.00 0.57 10.65
N CYS A 158 12.43 0.76 9.40
CA CYS A 158 12.98 -0.30 8.57
C CYS A 158 14.44 -0.02 8.25
N GLU A 159 15.24 -1.07 8.36
CA GLU A 159 16.59 -1.16 7.84
C GLU A 159 16.60 -1.05 6.31
N VAL A 160 17.71 -0.59 5.74
CA VAL A 160 17.92 -0.46 4.29
C VAL A 160 19.16 -1.25 3.84
N GLU A 161 20.09 -1.50 4.77
CA GLU A 161 21.36 -2.19 4.52
C GLU A 161 21.50 -3.42 5.43
N PRO A 162 22.12 -4.52 4.95
CA PRO A 162 22.29 -5.74 5.73
C PRO A 162 23.06 -5.55 7.05
N GLU A 163 23.98 -4.58 7.11
CA GLU A 163 24.76 -4.22 8.29
C GLU A 163 23.91 -3.66 9.43
N GLN A 164 22.69 -3.20 9.12
CA GLN A 164 21.73 -2.67 10.08
C GLN A 164 20.83 -3.75 10.70
N THR A 165 21.10 -5.01 10.40
CA THR A 165 20.34 -6.16 10.91
C THR A 165 21.27 -7.13 11.63
N THR A 166 20.75 -7.84 12.61
CA THR A 166 21.53 -8.86 13.35
C THR A 166 21.76 -10.15 12.54
N ASP A 167 20.96 -10.39 11.52
CA ASP A 167 20.96 -11.61 10.70
C ASP A 167 21.30 -11.36 9.22
N GLY A 168 21.58 -10.11 8.84
CA GLY A 168 21.87 -9.70 7.45
C GLY A 168 20.63 -9.66 6.54
N ASN A 169 19.43 -9.86 7.08
CA ASN A 169 18.18 -9.91 6.29
C ASN A 169 17.44 -8.58 6.36
N VAL A 170 17.48 -7.82 5.27
CA VAL A 170 16.71 -6.59 5.09
C VAL A 170 15.30 -6.92 4.60
N PHE A 171 14.30 -6.26 5.18
CA PHE A 171 12.93 -6.35 4.68
C PHE A 171 12.71 -5.36 3.54
N ASP A 172 12.89 -5.81 2.31
CA ASP A 172 12.67 -5.03 1.09
C ASP A 172 11.17 -4.87 0.79
N TYR A 173 10.40 -4.22 1.68
CA TYR A 173 8.94 -4.01 1.55
C TYR A 173 8.53 -3.47 0.18
N HIS A 174 9.36 -2.65 -0.45
CA HIS A 174 9.11 -2.05 -1.76
C HIS A 174 9.18 -3.06 -2.93
N ASN A 175 9.59 -4.28 -2.67
CA ASN A 175 9.57 -5.36 -3.66
C ASN A 175 8.29 -6.21 -3.59
N TYR A 176 7.45 -6.02 -2.56
CA TYR A 176 6.17 -6.71 -2.41
C TYR A 176 5.02 -5.91 -3.06
N ILE A 177 5.17 -5.58 -4.34
CA ILE A 177 4.15 -4.84 -5.12
C ILE A 177 3.06 -5.78 -5.60
N ARG A 178 3.43 -7.03 -5.95
CA ARG A 178 2.51 -8.11 -6.30
C ARG A 178 2.89 -9.38 -5.56
N PHE A 179 1.88 -10.06 -5.04
CA PHE A 179 2.04 -11.35 -4.38
C PHE A 179 1.91 -12.50 -5.41
N GLY A 180 2.34 -13.71 -5.02
CA GLY A 180 2.18 -14.93 -5.81
C GLY A 180 3.42 -15.44 -6.51
N SER A 181 4.60 -14.78 -6.37
CA SER A 181 5.88 -15.40 -6.73
C SER A 181 6.37 -16.29 -5.57
N LYS A 182 7.31 -17.21 -5.84
CA LYS A 182 7.90 -18.08 -4.79
C LYS A 182 8.68 -17.31 -3.72
N GLU A 183 9.08 -16.07 -4.03
CA GLU A 183 9.95 -15.24 -3.19
C GLU A 183 9.22 -14.01 -2.64
N ARG A 184 7.92 -13.85 -2.95
CA ARG A 184 7.12 -12.69 -2.54
C ARG A 184 5.67 -13.13 -2.40
N THR A 185 5.42 -13.88 -1.34
CA THR A 185 4.06 -14.33 -1.00
C THR A 185 3.37 -13.31 -0.09
N TYR A 186 2.06 -13.41 -0.04
CA TYR A 186 1.27 -12.66 0.93
C TYR A 186 1.70 -12.99 2.37
N GLU A 187 1.91 -14.27 2.68
CA GLU A 187 2.29 -14.74 4.01
C GLU A 187 3.65 -14.17 4.45
N GLU A 188 4.65 -14.17 3.56
CA GLU A 188 5.97 -13.58 3.85
C GLU A 188 5.86 -12.07 4.09
N PHE A 189 5.06 -11.37 3.28
CA PHE A 189 4.83 -9.94 3.47
C PHE A 189 4.21 -9.66 4.84
N ILE A 190 3.07 -10.30 5.15
CA ILE A 190 2.34 -10.05 6.40
C ILE A 190 3.18 -10.48 7.62
N SER A 191 3.83 -11.64 7.57
CA SER A 191 4.72 -12.09 8.66
C SER A 191 5.84 -11.09 8.94
N SER A 192 6.48 -10.56 7.88
CA SER A 192 7.55 -9.57 8.01
C SER A 192 7.06 -8.21 8.54
N VAL A 193 5.83 -7.83 8.16
CA VAL A 193 5.16 -6.60 8.63
C VAL A 193 4.79 -6.73 10.11
N GLU A 194 4.17 -7.84 10.51
CA GLU A 194 3.74 -8.08 11.90
C GLU A 194 4.95 -8.19 12.85
N GLU A 195 6.01 -8.86 12.41
CA GLU A 195 7.25 -9.00 13.18
C GLU A 195 7.89 -7.65 13.54
N ARG A 196 7.78 -6.66 12.63
CA ARG A 196 8.42 -5.34 12.77
C ARG A 196 7.50 -4.29 13.37
N SER A 197 6.20 -4.49 13.28
CA SER A 197 5.24 -3.45 13.71
C SER A 197 5.34 -3.14 15.21
N GLU A 198 5.51 -1.86 15.54
CA GLU A 198 5.51 -1.35 16.91
C GLU A 198 4.13 -1.43 17.60
N ILE A 199 3.09 -1.78 16.82
CA ILE A 199 1.71 -1.91 17.30
C ILE A 199 1.07 -3.18 16.79
N ILE A 200 0.15 -3.70 17.58
CA ILE A 200 -0.82 -4.72 17.18
C ILE A 200 -2.16 -4.02 17.11
N THR A 201 -2.76 -3.91 15.91
CA THR A 201 -3.93 -3.07 15.68
C THR A 201 -5.26 -3.78 15.91
N GLY A 202 -5.28 -5.11 15.77
CA GLY A 202 -6.53 -5.90 15.76
C GLY A 202 -7.31 -5.79 14.43
N VAL A 203 -6.81 -5.05 13.44
CA VAL A 203 -7.36 -5.06 12.08
C VAL A 203 -7.02 -6.40 11.44
N ASP A 204 -8.05 -7.12 10.97
CA ASP A 204 -7.82 -8.40 10.29
C ASP A 204 -7.26 -8.19 8.88
N VAL A 205 -6.43 -9.13 8.45
CA VAL A 205 -5.83 -9.19 7.13
C VAL A 205 -6.01 -10.59 6.54
N GLN A 206 -6.22 -10.68 5.23
CA GLN A 206 -6.39 -11.95 4.54
C GLN A 206 -5.82 -11.91 3.13
N GLU A 207 -5.57 -13.06 2.56
CA GLU A 207 -5.15 -13.17 1.16
C GLU A 207 -6.19 -12.52 0.24
N GLY A 208 -5.72 -11.75 -0.74
CA GLY A 208 -6.56 -10.96 -1.64
C GLY A 208 -6.79 -9.51 -1.18
N ASP A 209 -6.42 -9.15 0.05
CA ASP A 209 -6.44 -7.75 0.48
C ASP A 209 -5.45 -6.90 -0.33
N LYS A 210 -5.79 -5.62 -0.48
CA LYS A 210 -4.94 -4.60 -1.09
C LYS A 210 -4.31 -3.73 -0.01
N PHE A 211 -3.05 -3.41 -0.21
CA PHE A 211 -2.25 -2.63 0.75
C PHE A 211 -1.71 -1.35 0.14
N MET A 212 -1.37 -0.42 1.00
CA MET A 212 -0.58 0.75 0.65
C MET A 212 0.50 0.97 1.70
N THR A 213 1.72 1.16 1.22
CA THR A 213 2.90 1.44 2.04
C THR A 213 3.31 2.89 1.86
N LEU A 214 3.30 3.67 2.94
CA LEU A 214 3.83 5.03 2.99
C LEU A 214 5.25 4.97 3.55
N SER A 215 6.24 5.43 2.79
CA SER A 215 7.66 5.35 3.11
C SER A 215 8.33 6.70 3.12
N THR A 216 9.08 6.99 4.19
CA THR A 216 9.89 8.22 4.34
C THR A 216 11.18 7.93 5.09
N CYS A 217 12.13 8.89 5.09
CA CYS A 217 13.36 8.76 5.89
C CYS A 217 13.03 8.80 7.38
N SER A 218 13.68 7.95 8.17
CA SER A 218 13.44 7.83 9.61
C SER A 218 14.25 8.82 10.44
N ASN A 219 15.51 9.08 10.09
CA ASN A 219 16.48 9.94 10.79
C ASN A 219 17.04 9.36 12.12
N GLU A 220 16.75 8.13 12.50
CA GLU A 220 17.39 7.47 13.65
C GLU A 220 18.83 7.07 13.34
N PHE A 221 19.03 6.57 12.15
CA PHE A 221 20.34 6.24 11.54
C PHE A 221 20.22 6.38 10.03
N GLU A 222 21.32 6.53 9.33
CA GLU A 222 21.32 6.63 7.88
C GLU A 222 22.03 5.42 7.25
N PRO A 223 21.41 4.83 6.22
CA PRO A 223 20.06 5.08 5.74
C PRO A 223 19.00 4.28 6.53
N SER A 224 17.87 4.89 6.86
CA SER A 224 16.73 4.19 7.44
C SER A 224 15.40 4.74 6.91
N ARG A 225 14.34 3.94 7.01
CA ARG A 225 13.01 4.33 6.58
C ARG A 225 12.01 4.18 7.71
N PHE A 226 11.10 5.14 7.82
CA PHE A 226 9.89 4.97 8.61
C PHE A 226 8.74 4.60 7.67
N VAL A 227 8.05 3.51 8.01
CA VAL A 227 7.06 2.87 7.18
C VAL A 227 5.72 2.81 7.92
N VAL A 228 4.65 3.19 7.21
CA VAL A 228 3.26 3.02 7.64
C VAL A 228 2.56 2.18 6.58
N ILE A 229 1.95 1.07 6.99
CA ILE A 229 1.22 0.18 6.08
C ILE A 229 -0.26 0.20 6.44
N GLY A 230 -1.09 0.45 5.42
CA GLY A 230 -2.53 0.35 5.51
C GLY A 230 -3.08 -0.77 4.64
N ARG A 231 -4.11 -1.46 5.15
CA ARG A 231 -4.95 -2.38 4.39
C ARG A 231 -6.17 -1.62 3.87
N ARG A 232 -6.46 -1.70 2.59
CA ARG A 232 -7.65 -1.07 1.99
C ARG A 232 -8.93 -1.66 2.58
N VAL A 233 -9.88 -0.80 2.91
CA VAL A 233 -11.22 -1.20 3.33
C VAL A 233 -11.87 -2.01 2.22
N ARG A 234 -12.39 -3.19 2.56
CA ARG A 234 -13.05 -4.09 1.60
C ARG A 234 -14.45 -3.58 1.26
N ASP A 235 -14.99 -4.01 0.15
CA ASP A 235 -16.37 -3.68 -0.24
C ASP A 235 -17.36 -4.10 0.85
N GLY A 236 -18.21 -3.14 1.26
CA GLY A 236 -19.20 -3.35 2.32
C GLY A 236 -18.65 -3.39 3.75
N GLU A 237 -17.33 -3.26 3.93
CA GLU A 237 -16.71 -3.13 5.25
C GLU A 237 -16.83 -1.69 5.77
N SER A 238 -17.08 -1.50 7.07
CA SER A 238 -17.01 -0.18 7.71
C SER A 238 -15.57 0.35 7.67
N PRO A 239 -15.34 1.63 7.31
CA PRO A 239 -14.01 2.25 7.40
C PRO A 239 -13.54 2.48 8.83
N GLU A 240 -14.41 2.36 9.83
CA GLU A 240 -14.06 2.54 11.23
C GLU A 240 -13.12 1.44 11.73
N VAL A 241 -12.23 1.82 12.66
CA VAL A 241 -11.31 0.91 13.34
C VAL A 241 -11.65 0.87 14.83
N ASP A 242 -11.87 -0.33 15.37
CA ASP A 242 -11.99 -0.51 16.82
C ASP A 242 -10.60 -0.42 17.48
N THR A 243 -10.20 0.79 17.81
CA THR A 243 -8.90 1.06 18.43
C THR A 243 -8.77 0.55 19.87
N SER A 244 -9.88 0.05 20.49
CA SER A 244 -9.81 -0.61 21.80
C SER A 244 -9.06 -1.95 21.75
N LEU A 245 -8.94 -2.55 20.58
CA LEU A 245 -8.17 -3.77 20.34
C LEU A 245 -6.68 -3.51 20.16
N ALA A 246 -6.31 -2.24 19.92
CA ALA A 246 -4.94 -1.88 19.63
C ALA A 246 -4.07 -1.86 20.90
N LYS A 247 -2.82 -2.28 20.75
CA LYS A 247 -1.80 -2.26 21.80
C LYS A 247 -0.41 -2.11 21.23
N LEU A 248 0.52 -1.66 22.06
CA LEU A 248 1.95 -1.70 21.71
C LEU A 248 2.40 -3.15 21.54
N ASN A 249 3.31 -3.37 20.61
CA ASN A 249 3.95 -4.67 20.40
C ASN A 249 5.26 -4.71 21.18
N PRO A 250 5.35 -5.44 22.31
CA PRO A 250 6.58 -5.52 23.10
C PRO A 250 7.69 -6.34 22.42
N ASP A 251 7.30 -7.17 21.44
CA ASP A 251 8.18 -8.11 20.75
C ASP A 251 8.58 -7.62 19.35
N ALA A 252 8.29 -6.34 19.04
CA ALA A 252 8.63 -5.74 17.74
C ALA A 252 10.14 -5.89 17.47
N LYS A 253 10.47 -6.40 16.27
CA LYS A 253 11.84 -6.48 15.77
C LYS A 253 12.27 -5.09 15.33
N GLU A 254 13.12 -4.48 16.13
CA GLU A 254 13.74 -3.20 15.78
C GLU A 254 15.03 -3.45 14.96
N PRO A 255 15.43 -2.47 14.11
CA PRO A 255 16.76 -2.46 13.52
C PRO A 255 17.86 -2.48 14.59
N ASP A 256 19.06 -2.90 14.20
CA ASP A 256 20.24 -2.75 15.06
C ASP A 256 20.63 -1.26 15.10
N TRP A 257 20.49 -0.65 16.29
CA TRP A 257 20.76 0.77 16.51
C TRP A 257 22.24 1.09 16.77
N ASN A 258 23.16 0.10 16.63
CA ASN A 258 24.59 0.27 16.94
C ASN A 258 25.40 0.83 15.78
#